data_68b068e911315129a798caafbb77b266
#
_entry.id   68b068e911315129a798caafbb77b266
#
_cell.length_a   1.000
_cell.length_b   1.000
_cell.length_c   1.000
_cell.angle_alpha   90.00
_cell.angle_beta   90.00
_cell.angle_gamma   90.00
#
_symmetry.space_group_name_H-M   'P 1'
#
loop_
_entity.id
_entity.type
_entity.pdbx_description
1 polymer ?
#
loop_
_entity_poly.entity_id
_entity_poly.type
_entity_poly.pdbx_seq_one_letter_code
_entity_poly.pdbx_strand_id
1 'polypeptide(L)'
;HTSYALPTYYIVAPAEASSNLARYDGVKYGFRAKGENLIDMYEKTRSEGFGAEVQRRIMIGTYVLSSGYYDAYYLKAQKVRKLIKNDFDEAYKKVDAILTPSTPSSAFKIGEKTNDPVSMYLNDIFTVPVNLAGLPGISIPAGHDSKGYPLGLQIIGKAFDEQNILNIAFAMEEKINFKNKITDWWIK
;
A
#
# COMPACT_ATOMS: atom_id res chain seq x y z
N HIS A 1 1.52 -16.09 -8.06
CA HIS A 1 2.78 -15.40 -7.67
C HIS A 1 2.58 -14.37 -6.53
N THR A 2 1.40 -14.33 -5.90
CA THR A 2 1.10 -13.37 -4.83
C THR A 2 2.04 -13.46 -3.61
N SER A 3 2.63 -14.64 -3.35
CA SER A 3 3.67 -14.82 -2.32
C SER A 3 4.90 -13.92 -2.50
N TYR A 4 5.15 -13.45 -3.71
CA TYR A 4 6.24 -12.53 -4.05
C TYR A 4 5.82 -11.06 -4.02
N ALA A 5 4.55 -10.74 -3.72
CA ALA A 5 4.04 -9.39 -3.82
C ALA A 5 4.71 -8.42 -2.84
N LEU A 6 4.83 -8.78 -1.56
CA LEU A 6 5.49 -7.93 -0.56
C LEU A 6 6.94 -7.62 -0.92
N PRO A 7 7.83 -8.61 -1.18
CA PRO A 7 9.19 -8.31 -1.61
C PRO A 7 9.25 -7.44 -2.87
N THR A 8 8.37 -7.68 -3.85
CA THR A 8 8.29 -6.88 -5.07
C THR A 8 7.91 -5.43 -4.77
N TYR A 9 6.92 -5.22 -3.92
CA TYR A 9 6.48 -3.89 -3.49
C TYR A 9 7.61 -3.12 -2.80
N TYR A 10 8.33 -3.76 -1.87
CA TYR A 10 9.43 -3.12 -1.13
C TYR A 10 10.67 -2.81 -1.97
N ILE A 11 10.70 -3.26 -3.23
CA ILE A 11 11.68 -2.84 -4.23
C ILE A 11 11.11 -1.73 -5.10
N VAL A 12 9.93 -1.93 -5.69
CA VAL A 12 9.35 -1.00 -6.67
C VAL A 12 8.91 0.32 -6.03
N ALA A 13 8.17 0.26 -4.93
CA ALA A 13 7.62 1.46 -4.30
C ALA A 13 8.72 2.40 -3.74
N PRO A 14 9.76 1.91 -3.02
CA PRO A 14 10.89 2.75 -2.63
C PRO A 14 11.67 3.31 -3.82
N ALA A 15 11.86 2.54 -4.91
CA ALA A 15 12.52 3.03 -6.11
C ALA A 15 11.77 4.22 -6.73
N GLU A 16 10.45 4.10 -6.88
CA GLU A 16 9.59 5.17 -7.38
C GLU A 16 9.54 6.36 -6.39
N ALA A 17 9.44 6.10 -5.09
CA ALA A 17 9.45 7.14 -4.06
C ALA A 17 10.76 7.94 -4.08
N SER A 18 11.91 7.28 -4.18
CA SER A 18 13.23 7.94 -4.28
C SER A 18 13.26 8.88 -5.47
N SER A 19 12.83 8.44 -6.64
CA SER A 19 12.78 9.25 -7.86
C SER A 19 11.80 10.41 -7.76
N ASN A 20 10.57 10.16 -7.31
CA ASN A 20 9.52 11.17 -7.24
C ASN A 20 9.78 12.22 -6.17
N LEU A 21 10.29 11.82 -5.01
CA LEU A 21 10.57 12.72 -3.89
C LEU A 21 11.89 13.49 -4.04
N ALA A 22 12.70 13.19 -5.06
CA ALA A 22 13.87 13.99 -5.40
C ALA A 22 13.53 15.46 -5.71
N ARG A 23 12.30 15.73 -6.14
CA ARG A 23 11.80 17.08 -6.46
C ARG A 23 11.55 17.97 -5.24
N TYR A 24 11.44 17.39 -4.05
CA TYR A 24 11.18 18.12 -2.80
C TYR A 24 12.52 18.53 -2.17
N ASP A 25 13.10 19.57 -2.73
CA ASP A 25 14.42 20.11 -2.36
C ASP A 25 14.34 21.51 -1.70
N GLY A 26 13.10 22.03 -1.51
CA GLY A 26 12.86 23.35 -0.93
C GLY A 26 13.11 24.53 -1.87
N VAL A 27 13.40 24.30 -3.16
CA VAL A 27 13.66 25.38 -4.12
C VAL A 27 12.37 25.88 -4.76
N LYS A 28 11.58 24.97 -5.33
CA LYS A 28 10.40 25.35 -6.11
C LYS A 28 9.10 25.27 -5.31
N TYR A 29 8.99 24.32 -4.42
CA TYR A 29 7.82 24.10 -3.55
C TYR A 29 8.16 23.25 -2.34
N GLY A 30 7.26 23.22 -1.36
CA GLY A 30 7.40 22.46 -0.13
C GLY A 30 8.15 23.22 0.97
N PHE A 31 8.48 22.50 2.02
CA PHE A 31 9.24 23.01 3.14
C PHE A 31 10.66 23.37 2.70
N ARG A 32 11.18 24.49 3.21
CA ARG A 32 12.56 24.96 2.97
C ARG A 32 13.22 25.34 4.29
N ALA A 33 14.22 24.60 4.68
CA ALA A 33 15.05 24.92 5.84
C ALA A 33 16.00 26.09 5.56
N LYS A 34 16.42 26.80 6.60
CA LYS A 34 17.48 27.78 6.50
C LYS A 34 18.83 27.08 6.48
N GLY A 35 19.67 27.38 5.51
CA GLY A 35 21.02 26.85 5.35
C GLY A 35 22.06 27.96 5.27
N GLU A 36 23.33 27.65 5.61
CA GLU A 36 24.47 28.53 5.46
C GLU A 36 24.91 28.69 4.01
N ASN A 37 24.66 27.65 3.21
CA ASN A 37 24.90 27.60 1.78
C ASN A 37 23.88 26.73 1.10
N LEU A 38 23.95 26.60 -0.23
CA LEU A 38 22.96 25.83 -1.01
C LEU A 38 22.91 24.35 -0.64
N ILE A 39 24.06 23.72 -0.41
CA ILE A 39 24.16 22.29 -0.07
C ILE A 39 23.56 22.06 1.32
N ASP A 40 23.95 22.85 2.30
CA ASP A 40 23.42 22.78 3.67
C ASP A 40 21.90 23.01 3.70
N MET A 41 21.38 23.94 2.88
CA MET A 41 19.93 24.15 2.73
C MET A 41 19.24 22.90 2.18
N TYR A 42 19.80 22.21 1.17
CA TYR A 42 19.24 20.97 0.63
C TYR A 42 19.27 19.85 1.67
N GLU A 43 20.39 19.65 2.35
CA GLU A 43 20.54 18.60 3.36
C GLU A 43 19.56 18.79 4.52
N LYS A 44 19.47 19.99 5.07
CA LYS A 44 18.54 20.34 6.15
C LYS A 44 17.08 20.21 5.70
N THR A 45 16.74 20.72 4.51
CA THR A 45 15.38 20.64 3.98
C THR A 45 14.92 19.20 3.89
N ARG A 46 15.76 18.30 3.41
CA ARG A 46 15.39 16.90 3.24
C ARG A 46 15.42 16.10 4.54
N SER A 47 16.35 16.38 5.43
CA SER A 47 16.44 15.71 6.73
C SER A 47 15.33 16.13 7.70
N GLU A 48 14.95 17.39 7.71
CA GLU A 48 13.89 17.91 8.57
C GLU A 48 12.49 17.74 7.96
N GLY A 49 12.38 17.82 6.63
CA GLY A 49 11.11 17.80 5.91
C GLY A 49 10.52 16.40 5.69
N PHE A 50 11.33 15.35 5.76
CA PHE A 50 10.85 13.97 5.63
C PHE A 50 10.91 13.22 6.96
N GLY A 51 9.81 12.55 7.31
CA GLY A 51 9.81 11.63 8.46
C GLY A 51 10.69 10.41 8.24
N ALA A 52 11.09 9.75 9.33
CA ALA A 52 12.08 8.65 9.33
C ALA A 52 11.74 7.51 8.36
N GLU A 53 10.46 7.11 8.23
CA GLU A 53 10.05 6.04 7.30
C GLU A 53 10.22 6.47 5.84
N VAL A 54 9.89 7.72 5.50
CA VAL A 54 10.08 8.24 4.13
C VAL A 54 11.56 8.33 3.78
N GLN A 55 12.40 8.79 4.71
CA GLN A 55 13.87 8.81 4.54
C GLN A 55 14.39 7.41 4.27
N ARG A 56 13.96 6.40 5.05
CA ARG A 56 14.32 4.99 4.85
C ARG A 56 13.96 4.51 3.45
N ARG A 57 12.75 4.79 2.98
CA ARG A 57 12.28 4.41 1.63
C ARG A 57 13.09 5.10 0.53
N ILE A 58 13.42 6.38 0.69
CA ILE A 58 14.28 7.09 -0.25
C ILE A 58 15.66 6.44 -0.33
N MET A 59 16.27 6.10 0.81
CA MET A 59 17.57 5.44 0.84
C MET A 59 17.54 4.06 0.18
N ILE A 60 16.56 3.22 0.51
CA ILE A 60 16.37 1.90 -0.12
C ILE A 60 16.18 2.06 -1.63
N GLY A 61 15.33 2.99 -2.06
CA GLY A 61 15.08 3.24 -3.48
C GLY A 61 16.31 3.71 -4.24
N THR A 62 17.09 4.61 -3.65
CA THR A 62 18.36 5.07 -4.22
C THR A 62 19.35 3.91 -4.39
N TYR A 63 19.47 3.03 -3.40
CA TYR A 63 20.29 1.83 -3.47
C TYR A 63 19.83 0.89 -4.60
N VAL A 64 18.53 0.59 -4.67
CA VAL A 64 17.95 -0.31 -5.67
C VAL A 64 18.13 0.22 -7.10
N LEU A 65 18.11 1.54 -7.29
CA LEU A 65 18.30 2.20 -8.59
C LEU A 65 19.77 2.44 -8.94
N SER A 66 20.71 2.17 -8.03
CA SER A 66 22.14 2.39 -8.29
C SER A 66 22.73 1.38 -9.27
N SER A 67 23.86 1.76 -9.85
CA SER A 67 24.60 0.91 -10.81
C SER A 67 24.96 -0.44 -10.19
N GLY A 68 24.73 -1.51 -10.94
CA GLY A 68 24.96 -2.89 -10.50
C GLY A 68 23.78 -3.54 -9.76
N TYR A 69 22.88 -2.74 -9.17
CA TYR A 69 21.70 -3.26 -8.46
C TYR A 69 20.39 -3.09 -9.23
N TYR A 70 20.35 -2.18 -10.19
CA TYR A 70 19.16 -1.91 -11.00
C TYR A 70 18.62 -3.16 -11.69
N ASP A 71 19.47 -3.91 -12.40
CA ASP A 71 19.07 -5.11 -13.10
C ASP A 71 18.71 -6.25 -12.14
N ALA A 72 19.50 -6.40 -11.08
CA ALA A 72 19.34 -7.48 -10.11
C ALA A 72 18.08 -7.35 -9.26
N TYR A 73 17.67 -6.13 -8.94
CA TYR A 73 16.53 -5.86 -8.07
C TYR A 73 15.36 -5.23 -8.81
N TYR A 74 15.53 -4.02 -9.38
CA TYR A 74 14.40 -3.29 -9.95
C TYR A 74 13.80 -3.97 -11.17
N LEU A 75 14.60 -4.34 -12.15
CA LEU A 75 14.10 -5.06 -13.35
C LEU A 75 13.53 -6.43 -13.00
N LYS A 76 14.14 -7.14 -12.06
CA LYS A 76 13.62 -8.42 -11.57
C LYS A 76 12.25 -8.21 -10.90
N ALA A 77 12.10 -7.22 -10.05
CA ALA A 77 10.82 -6.88 -9.41
C ALA A 77 9.74 -6.51 -10.44
N GLN A 78 10.07 -5.75 -11.48
CA GLN A 78 9.13 -5.45 -12.56
C GLN A 78 8.68 -6.72 -13.33
N LYS A 79 9.58 -7.68 -13.55
CA LYS A 79 9.22 -8.97 -14.15
C LYS A 79 8.28 -9.76 -13.25
N VAL A 80 8.54 -9.82 -11.94
CA VAL A 80 7.65 -10.48 -10.96
C VAL A 80 6.30 -9.78 -10.87
N ARG A 81 6.27 -8.45 -10.88
CA ARG A 81 5.03 -7.66 -10.96
C ARG A 81 4.18 -8.08 -12.16
N LYS A 82 4.79 -8.29 -13.33
CA LYS A 82 4.08 -8.78 -14.52
C LYS A 82 3.50 -10.17 -14.33
N LEU A 83 4.22 -11.08 -13.64
CA LEU A 83 3.70 -12.41 -13.32
C LEU A 83 2.49 -12.34 -12.39
N ILE A 84 2.54 -11.50 -11.35
CA ILE A 84 1.40 -11.26 -10.45
C ILE A 84 0.19 -10.76 -11.24
N LYS A 85 0.39 -9.78 -12.14
CA LYS A 85 -0.71 -9.30 -12.99
C LYS A 85 -1.29 -10.42 -13.85
N ASN A 86 -0.44 -11.27 -14.45
CA ASN A 86 -0.90 -12.37 -15.29
C ASN A 86 -1.77 -13.36 -14.51
N ASP A 87 -1.47 -13.64 -13.23
CA ASP A 87 -2.30 -14.52 -12.39
C ASP A 87 -3.73 -13.98 -12.27
N PHE A 88 -3.90 -12.66 -12.07
CA PHE A 88 -5.22 -12.03 -12.06
C PHE A 88 -5.88 -12.07 -13.44
N ASP A 89 -5.15 -11.78 -14.51
CA ASP A 89 -5.67 -11.82 -15.88
C ASP A 89 -6.21 -13.24 -16.24
N GLU A 90 -5.53 -14.31 -15.80
CA GLU A 90 -6.01 -15.68 -15.96
C GLU A 90 -7.24 -15.99 -15.09
N ALA A 91 -7.28 -15.51 -13.85
CA ALA A 91 -8.43 -15.67 -12.97
C ALA A 91 -9.68 -15.00 -13.57
N TYR A 92 -9.54 -13.79 -14.11
CA TYR A 92 -10.65 -13.04 -14.72
C TYR A 92 -11.20 -13.60 -16.03
N LYS A 93 -10.59 -14.64 -16.59
CA LYS A 93 -11.21 -15.43 -17.67
C LYS A 93 -12.35 -16.30 -17.17
N LYS A 94 -12.44 -16.54 -15.85
CA LYS A 94 -13.38 -17.47 -15.21
C LYS A 94 -14.34 -16.80 -14.24
N VAL A 95 -13.99 -15.61 -13.73
CA VAL A 95 -14.77 -14.89 -12.72
C VAL A 95 -14.85 -13.39 -13.06
N ASP A 96 -15.86 -12.71 -12.53
CA ASP A 96 -16.07 -11.28 -12.75
C ASP A 96 -15.47 -10.42 -11.64
N ALA A 97 -15.31 -10.97 -10.45
CA ALA A 97 -14.65 -10.34 -9.31
C ALA A 97 -13.96 -11.38 -8.43
N ILE A 98 -12.99 -10.93 -7.64
CA ILE A 98 -12.27 -11.75 -6.66
C ILE A 98 -12.55 -11.18 -5.28
N LEU A 99 -12.86 -12.04 -4.32
CA LEU A 99 -13.13 -11.67 -2.92
C LEU A 99 -11.97 -12.15 -2.04
N THR A 100 -11.49 -11.28 -1.16
CA THR A 100 -10.47 -11.60 -0.15
C THR A 100 -10.79 -10.88 1.16
N PRO A 101 -10.23 -11.30 2.30
CA PRO A 101 -10.16 -10.42 3.45
C PRO A 101 -9.43 -9.13 3.09
N SER A 102 -9.79 -7.99 3.71
CA SER A 102 -9.06 -6.74 3.52
C SER A 102 -7.70 -6.77 4.23
N THR A 103 -7.65 -7.41 5.41
CA THR A 103 -6.44 -7.57 6.24
C THR A 103 -6.40 -8.97 6.85
N PRO A 104 -5.22 -9.49 7.24
CA PRO A 104 -5.10 -10.82 7.86
C PRO A 104 -5.73 -10.93 9.24
N SER A 105 -5.93 -9.82 9.92
CA SER A 105 -6.48 -9.75 11.28
C SER A 105 -7.37 -8.53 11.45
N SER A 106 -8.19 -8.52 12.49
CA SER A 106 -8.84 -7.31 12.98
C SER A 106 -7.83 -6.30 13.53
N ALA A 107 -8.32 -5.11 13.93
CA ALA A 107 -7.48 -4.06 14.49
C ALA A 107 -6.68 -4.56 15.71
N PHE A 108 -5.44 -4.12 15.82
CA PHE A 108 -4.55 -4.36 16.96
C PHE A 108 -4.37 -3.08 17.80
N LYS A 109 -3.85 -3.20 19.00
CA LYS A 109 -3.66 -2.06 19.92
C LYS A 109 -2.62 -1.08 19.37
N ILE A 110 -2.78 0.19 19.69
CA ILE A 110 -1.79 1.23 19.38
C ILE A 110 -0.46 0.85 20.02
N GLY A 111 0.61 0.81 19.22
CA GLY A 111 1.95 0.45 19.68
C GLY A 111 2.28 -1.04 19.70
N GLU A 112 1.30 -1.94 19.48
CA GLU A 112 1.52 -3.39 19.59
C GLU A 112 2.53 -3.96 18.57
N LYS A 113 2.59 -3.39 17.37
CA LYS A 113 3.47 -3.87 16.28
C LYS A 113 4.62 -2.92 15.93
N THR A 114 4.88 -1.91 16.75
CA THR A 114 5.89 -0.87 16.43
C THR A 114 7.32 -1.42 16.40
N ASN A 115 7.61 -2.49 17.13
CA ASN A 115 8.95 -3.07 17.24
C ASN A 115 9.20 -4.23 16.26
N ASP A 116 8.20 -4.61 15.45
CA ASP A 116 8.32 -5.65 14.43
C ASP A 116 7.84 -5.16 13.07
N PRO A 117 8.76 -4.57 12.26
CA PRO A 117 8.40 -4.09 10.93
C PRO A 117 7.85 -5.17 10.00
N VAL A 118 8.32 -6.41 10.12
CA VAL A 118 7.86 -7.52 9.27
C VAL A 118 6.40 -7.85 9.57
N SER A 119 6.04 -7.96 10.86
CA SER A 119 4.65 -8.17 11.28
C SER A 119 3.73 -7.02 10.86
N MET A 120 4.23 -5.78 10.86
CA MET A 120 3.50 -4.63 10.35
C MET A 120 3.27 -4.76 8.83
N TYR A 121 4.29 -5.12 8.07
CA TYR A 121 4.22 -5.25 6.62
C TYR A 121 3.29 -6.39 6.16
N LEU A 122 3.19 -7.47 6.93
CA LEU A 122 2.27 -8.58 6.64
C LEU A 122 0.79 -8.17 6.67
N ASN A 123 0.44 -7.03 7.28
CA ASN A 123 -0.94 -6.54 7.21
C ASN A 123 -1.38 -6.18 5.79
N ASP A 124 -0.45 -5.89 4.89
CA ASP A 124 -0.72 -5.45 3.52
C ASP A 124 -0.74 -6.61 2.51
N ILE A 125 -0.67 -7.86 2.97
CA ILE A 125 -0.54 -9.05 2.12
C ILE A 125 -1.67 -9.20 1.09
N PHE A 126 -2.88 -8.72 1.39
CA PHE A 126 -4.04 -8.78 0.49
C PHE A 126 -4.19 -7.54 -0.39
N THR A 127 -3.65 -6.39 0.02
CA THR A 127 -3.82 -5.12 -0.72
C THR A 127 -2.69 -4.86 -1.71
N VAL A 128 -1.46 -5.23 -1.35
CA VAL A 128 -0.28 -5.05 -2.20
C VAL A 128 -0.39 -5.72 -3.57
N PRO A 129 -0.86 -7.00 -3.69
CA PRO A 129 -1.00 -7.64 -5.00
C PRO A 129 -1.92 -6.89 -5.96
N VAL A 130 -3.01 -6.31 -5.44
CA VAL A 130 -4.00 -5.54 -6.21
C VAL A 130 -3.35 -4.29 -6.80
N ASN A 131 -2.60 -3.55 -5.98
CA ASN A 131 -1.86 -2.35 -6.40
C ASN A 131 -0.77 -2.69 -7.43
N LEU A 132 0.00 -3.76 -7.23
CA LEU A 132 1.03 -4.20 -8.18
C LEU A 132 0.42 -4.63 -9.52
N ALA A 133 -0.75 -5.24 -9.51
CA ALA A 133 -1.45 -5.65 -10.73
C ALA A 133 -2.19 -4.50 -11.43
N GLY A 134 -2.33 -3.32 -10.78
CA GLY A 134 -3.04 -2.17 -11.33
C GLY A 134 -4.55 -2.41 -11.47
N LEU A 135 -5.16 -2.98 -10.45
CA LEU A 135 -6.57 -3.35 -10.42
C LEU A 135 -7.36 -2.48 -9.45
N PRO A 136 -8.63 -2.18 -9.75
CA PRO A 136 -9.51 -1.53 -8.80
C PRO A 136 -9.88 -2.47 -7.66
N GLY A 137 -9.97 -1.95 -6.45
CA GLY A 137 -10.38 -2.68 -5.26
C GLY A 137 -11.20 -1.81 -4.31
N ILE A 138 -12.19 -2.41 -3.65
CA ILE A 138 -12.99 -1.77 -2.62
C ILE A 138 -13.06 -2.67 -1.40
N SER A 139 -13.05 -2.09 -0.21
CA SER A 139 -13.29 -2.80 1.05
C SER A 139 -14.65 -2.41 1.59
N ILE A 140 -15.45 -3.41 1.92
CA ILE A 140 -16.76 -3.23 2.57
C ILE A 140 -16.78 -3.88 3.95
N PRO A 141 -17.62 -3.40 4.88
CA PRO A 141 -17.81 -4.06 6.17
C PRO A 141 -18.38 -5.48 5.99
N ALA A 142 -17.79 -6.47 6.68
CA ALA A 142 -18.20 -7.87 6.55
C ALA A 142 -18.67 -8.52 7.86
N GLY A 143 -18.65 -7.79 8.96
CA GLY A 143 -19.04 -8.29 10.28
C GLY A 143 -18.05 -7.88 11.35
N HIS A 144 -18.05 -8.62 12.46
CA HIS A 144 -17.17 -8.37 13.61
C HIS A 144 -16.42 -9.67 13.99
N ASP A 145 -15.24 -9.52 14.54
CA ASP A 145 -14.55 -10.63 15.17
C ASP A 145 -15.17 -10.98 16.54
N SER A 146 -14.61 -12.00 17.20
CA SER A 146 -15.08 -12.45 18.54
C SER A 146 -14.93 -11.39 19.64
N LYS A 147 -14.15 -10.35 19.41
CA LYS A 147 -13.93 -9.21 20.33
C LYS A 147 -14.79 -7.99 19.99
N GLY A 148 -15.57 -8.05 18.89
CA GLY A 148 -16.42 -6.97 18.43
C GLY A 148 -15.71 -5.96 17.51
N TYR A 149 -14.48 -6.23 17.04
CA TYR A 149 -13.80 -5.37 16.07
C TYR A 149 -14.30 -5.62 14.66
N PRO A 150 -14.49 -4.55 13.84
CA PRO A 150 -14.98 -4.71 12.49
C PRO A 150 -13.99 -5.46 11.59
N LEU A 151 -14.54 -6.27 10.68
CA LEU A 151 -13.80 -6.99 9.65
C LEU A 151 -14.15 -6.42 8.28
N GLY A 152 -13.17 -6.33 7.39
CA GLY A 152 -13.33 -5.88 6.02
C GLY A 152 -13.26 -7.04 5.02
N LEU A 153 -14.13 -6.99 4.00
CA LEU A 153 -14.11 -7.84 2.83
C LEU A 153 -13.66 -7.00 1.63
N GLN A 154 -12.60 -7.42 0.96
CA GLN A 154 -12.09 -6.76 -0.24
C GLN A 154 -12.70 -7.39 -1.48
N ILE A 155 -13.18 -6.55 -2.40
CA ILE A 155 -13.66 -6.93 -3.72
C ILE A 155 -12.69 -6.34 -4.73
N ILE A 156 -12.13 -7.19 -5.61
CA ILE A 156 -11.14 -6.81 -6.62
C ILE A 156 -11.77 -7.03 -7.98
N GLY A 157 -11.73 -6.02 -8.85
CA GLY A 157 -12.28 -6.04 -10.20
C GLY A 157 -11.24 -6.08 -11.32
N LYS A 158 -11.72 -6.23 -12.55
CA LYS A 158 -10.90 -6.09 -13.76
C LYS A 158 -10.39 -4.66 -13.87
N ALA A 159 -9.29 -4.46 -14.56
CA ALA A 159 -8.74 -3.11 -14.78
C ALA A 159 -9.78 -2.20 -15.47
N PHE A 160 -9.99 -0.99 -14.94
CA PHE A 160 -10.96 0.01 -15.40
C PHE A 160 -12.43 -0.42 -15.31
N ASP A 161 -12.75 -1.38 -14.42
CA ASP A 161 -14.12 -1.88 -14.22
C ASP A 161 -14.65 -1.52 -12.81
N GLU A 162 -14.40 -0.28 -12.38
CA GLU A 162 -14.81 0.26 -11.08
C GLU A 162 -16.32 0.19 -10.88
N GLN A 163 -17.11 0.43 -11.94
CA GLN A 163 -18.57 0.37 -11.86
C GLN A 163 -19.07 -0.99 -11.45
N ASN A 164 -18.47 -2.06 -11.96
CA ASN A 164 -18.87 -3.42 -11.63
C ASN A 164 -18.59 -3.74 -10.16
N ILE A 165 -17.40 -3.39 -9.63
CA ILE A 165 -17.11 -3.64 -8.22
C ILE A 165 -17.98 -2.80 -7.28
N LEU A 166 -18.37 -1.58 -7.66
CA LEU A 166 -19.31 -0.76 -6.90
C LEU A 166 -20.71 -1.41 -6.86
N ASN A 167 -21.18 -1.95 -7.97
CA ASN A 167 -22.46 -2.67 -8.04
C ASN A 167 -22.45 -3.93 -7.17
N ILE A 168 -21.35 -4.71 -7.22
CA ILE A 168 -21.16 -5.90 -6.38
C ILE A 168 -21.09 -5.50 -4.90
N ALA A 169 -20.32 -4.47 -4.57
CA ALA A 169 -20.19 -3.96 -3.21
C ALA A 169 -21.54 -3.55 -2.64
N PHE A 170 -22.34 -2.77 -3.39
CA PHE A 170 -23.67 -2.34 -2.99
C PHE A 170 -24.60 -3.54 -2.71
N ALA A 171 -24.66 -4.51 -3.64
CA ALA A 171 -25.49 -5.70 -3.46
C ALA A 171 -25.05 -6.55 -2.26
N MET A 172 -23.74 -6.61 -1.99
CA MET A 172 -23.20 -7.33 -0.83
C MET A 172 -23.46 -6.60 0.48
N GLU A 173 -23.33 -5.28 0.53
CA GLU A 173 -23.65 -4.48 1.72
C GLU A 173 -25.12 -4.63 2.13
N GLU A 174 -26.05 -4.63 1.17
CA GLU A 174 -27.46 -4.90 1.43
C GLU A 174 -27.70 -6.29 2.05
N LYS A 175 -26.98 -7.31 1.56
CA LYS A 175 -27.10 -8.69 2.07
C LYS A 175 -26.45 -8.87 3.43
N ILE A 176 -25.28 -8.29 3.64
CA ILE A 176 -24.53 -8.35 4.90
C ILE A 176 -25.29 -7.58 5.98
N ASN A 177 -25.95 -6.48 5.62
CA ASN A 177 -26.72 -5.60 6.53
C ASN A 177 -25.90 -5.25 7.79
N PHE A 178 -24.66 -4.83 7.58
CA PHE A 178 -23.75 -4.49 8.66
C PHE A 178 -24.28 -3.28 9.44
N LYS A 179 -24.64 -3.52 10.68
CA LYS A 179 -25.03 -2.44 11.61
C LYS A 179 -23.80 -2.06 12.41
N ASN A 180 -23.17 -0.95 12.01
CA ASN A 180 -22.09 -0.39 12.81
C ASN A 180 -22.65 0.01 14.19
N LYS A 181 -22.19 -0.65 15.24
CA LYS A 181 -22.41 -0.19 16.61
C LYS A 181 -21.49 0.99 16.85
N ILE A 182 -21.84 2.13 16.27
CA ILE A 182 -21.18 3.39 16.58
C ILE A 182 -21.53 3.67 18.04
N THR A 183 -20.64 3.32 18.94
CA THR A 183 -20.69 3.86 20.28
C THR A 183 -20.20 5.30 20.16
N ASP A 184 -20.95 6.25 20.70
CA ASP A 184 -20.66 7.69 20.66
C ASP A 184 -19.42 8.06 21.49
N TRP A 185 -18.34 7.27 21.35
CA TRP A 185 -17.10 7.44 22.12
C TRP A 185 -16.41 8.79 21.86
N TRP A 186 -16.76 9.47 20.76
CA TRP A 186 -16.27 10.82 20.43
C TRP A 186 -17.21 11.95 20.91
N ILE A 187 -18.37 11.61 21.40
CA ILE A 187 -19.29 12.56 22.05
C ILE A 187 -19.06 12.46 23.55
N LYS A 188 -18.00 13.09 24.04
CA LYS A 188 -17.77 13.35 25.45
C LYS A 188 -17.65 14.85 25.67
#